data_8018be749a61ae6e69fc9e7c60aa6219
#
_entry.id   8018be749a61ae6e69fc9e7c60aa6219
#
_cell.length_a   1.000
_cell.length_b   1.000
_cell.length_c   1.000
_cell.angle_alpha   90.00
_cell.angle_beta   90.00
_cell.angle_gamma   90.00
#
_symmetry.space_group_name_H-M   'P 1'
#
loop_
_entity.id
_entity.type
_entity.pdbx_description
1 polymer ?
#
loop_
_entity_poly.entity_id
_entity_poly.type
_entity_poly.pdbx_seq_one_letter_code
_entity_poly.pdbx_strand_id
1 'polypeptide(L)'
;MSVPSNCLAAIGLACALASPASAQLLNERSLSAAMALTIAQTALETCTKQGYHVSVHVLGRNGEVLVAVRGDDAPPHTMENSQRKAYTARTFRIPSGEFAQRVKDNPTTGAVHLSGIIAAQGALPIKVGDEVIGAVGVSGAPGGEKDEACTKAGIDKVADQLK
;
A
#
# COMPACT_ATOMS: atom_id res chain seq x y z
N MET A 1 3.57 -21.06 -83.53
CA MET A 1 2.74 -19.99 -82.92
C MET A 1 2.23 -20.51 -81.61
N SER A 2 2.88 -20.19 -80.50
CA SER A 2 2.59 -20.65 -79.15
C SER A 2 2.07 -19.46 -78.33
N VAL A 3 0.93 -19.66 -77.70
CA VAL A 3 0.25 -18.72 -76.79
C VAL A 3 0.76 -18.95 -75.40
N PRO A 4 1.17 -17.91 -74.63
CA PRO A 4 1.59 -18.08 -73.25
C PRO A 4 0.40 -18.14 -72.30
N SER A 5 0.49 -19.07 -71.37
CA SER A 5 -0.46 -19.33 -70.31
C SER A 5 -0.35 -18.29 -69.19
N ASN A 6 -1.44 -17.59 -68.89
CA ASN A 6 -1.54 -16.61 -67.81
C ASN A 6 -1.66 -17.35 -66.46
N CYS A 7 -0.67 -17.21 -65.59
CA CYS A 7 -0.76 -17.57 -64.19
C CYS A 7 -1.50 -16.46 -63.42
N LEU A 8 -2.75 -16.72 -63.05
CA LEU A 8 -3.44 -15.91 -62.03
C LEU A 8 -2.94 -16.30 -60.63
N ALA A 9 -2.19 -15.42 -59.99
CA ALA A 9 -1.81 -15.53 -58.60
C ALA A 9 -3.01 -15.09 -57.72
N ALA A 10 -3.62 -16.06 -57.04
CA ALA A 10 -4.64 -15.78 -56.03
C ALA A 10 -3.96 -15.27 -54.74
N ILE A 11 -4.10 -13.97 -54.46
CA ILE A 11 -3.68 -13.37 -53.16
C ILE A 11 -4.77 -13.70 -52.13
N GLY A 12 -4.52 -14.71 -51.29
CA GLY A 12 -5.36 -15.03 -50.13
C GLY A 12 -5.22 -13.97 -49.05
N LEU A 13 -6.25 -13.14 -48.89
CA LEU A 13 -6.39 -12.21 -47.77
C LEU A 13 -6.68 -12.98 -46.47
N ALA A 14 -5.65 -13.24 -45.65
CA ALA A 14 -5.80 -13.81 -44.30
C ALA A 14 -6.38 -12.73 -43.40
N CYS A 15 -7.70 -12.72 -43.17
CA CYS A 15 -8.34 -11.98 -42.11
C CYS A 15 -7.91 -12.60 -40.76
N ALA A 16 -6.93 -11.98 -40.09
CA ALA A 16 -6.64 -12.27 -38.68
C ALA A 16 -7.87 -11.93 -37.85
N LEU A 17 -8.56 -12.93 -37.36
CA LEU A 17 -9.63 -12.79 -36.36
C LEU A 17 -8.99 -12.29 -35.06
N ALA A 18 -8.97 -10.98 -34.86
CA ALA A 18 -8.65 -10.38 -33.56
C ALA A 18 -9.77 -10.79 -32.61
N SER A 19 -9.46 -11.72 -31.69
CA SER A 19 -10.39 -12.06 -30.59
C SER A 19 -10.66 -10.78 -29.79
N PRO A 20 -11.93 -10.43 -29.52
CA PRO A 20 -12.21 -9.27 -28.69
C PRO A 20 -11.58 -9.50 -27.31
N ALA A 21 -10.79 -8.53 -26.85
CA ALA A 21 -10.29 -8.53 -25.48
C ALA A 21 -11.52 -8.52 -24.55
N SER A 22 -11.74 -9.63 -23.83
CA SER A 22 -12.84 -9.71 -22.86
C SER A 22 -12.50 -8.83 -21.67
N ALA A 23 -13.19 -7.70 -21.54
CA ALA A 23 -13.15 -6.90 -20.32
C ALA A 23 -13.84 -7.71 -19.20
N GLN A 24 -13.14 -7.91 -18.09
CA GLN A 24 -13.67 -8.68 -16.96
C GLN A 24 -13.53 -7.88 -15.66
N LEU A 25 -14.43 -8.14 -14.72
CA LEU A 25 -14.36 -7.58 -13.39
C LEU A 25 -13.17 -8.20 -12.62
N LEU A 26 -12.43 -7.35 -11.90
CA LEU A 26 -11.40 -7.80 -10.99
C LEU A 26 -12.05 -8.27 -9.67
N ASN A 27 -11.60 -9.40 -9.16
CA ASN A 27 -11.96 -9.87 -7.82
C ASN A 27 -10.77 -9.65 -6.90
N GLU A 28 -10.87 -8.64 -6.04
CA GLU A 28 -9.76 -8.18 -5.19
C GLU A 28 -10.10 -8.34 -3.70
N ARG A 29 -9.11 -8.79 -2.92
CA ARG A 29 -9.22 -8.79 -1.46
C ARG A 29 -9.07 -7.37 -0.94
N SER A 30 -9.90 -7.01 0.05
CA SER A 30 -9.89 -5.69 0.69
C SER A 30 -10.13 -5.80 2.18
N LEU A 31 -9.61 -4.85 2.93
CA LEU A 31 -9.87 -4.74 4.37
C LEU A 31 -11.32 -4.33 4.60
N SER A 32 -12.02 -5.02 5.53
CA SER A 32 -13.30 -4.54 6.04
C SER A 32 -13.08 -3.35 6.99
N ALA A 33 -14.08 -2.49 7.11
CA ALA A 33 -14.05 -1.39 8.08
C ALA A 33 -13.85 -1.90 9.52
N ALA A 34 -14.48 -3.01 9.88
CA ALA A 34 -14.32 -3.62 11.21
C ALA A 34 -12.87 -4.05 11.49
N MET A 35 -12.22 -4.67 10.49
CA MET A 35 -10.80 -5.06 10.60
C MET A 35 -9.90 -3.83 10.72
N ALA A 36 -10.13 -2.80 9.90
CA ALA A 36 -9.37 -1.56 9.93
C ALA A 36 -9.50 -0.83 11.28
N LEU A 37 -10.71 -0.79 11.86
CA LEU A 37 -10.94 -0.26 13.21
C LEU A 37 -10.20 -1.04 14.29
N THR A 38 -10.23 -2.38 14.24
CA THR A 38 -9.52 -3.24 15.19
C THR A 38 -8.01 -2.99 15.14
N ILE A 39 -7.44 -2.88 13.93
CA ILE A 39 -6.01 -2.56 13.74
C ILE A 39 -5.69 -1.20 14.34
N ALA A 40 -6.46 -0.16 13.98
CA ALA A 40 -6.21 1.21 14.42
C ALA A 40 -6.28 1.34 15.94
N GLN A 41 -7.34 0.80 16.54
CA GLN A 41 -7.54 0.84 17.98
C GLN A 41 -6.43 0.09 18.74
N THR A 42 -6.07 -1.11 18.29
CA THR A 42 -5.00 -1.90 18.94
C THR A 42 -3.66 -1.18 18.85
N ALA A 43 -3.32 -0.60 17.69
CA ALA A 43 -2.09 0.18 17.53
C ALA A 43 -2.06 1.40 18.47
N LEU A 44 -3.17 2.16 18.52
CA LEU A 44 -3.31 3.31 19.40
C LEU A 44 -3.16 2.91 20.87
N GLU A 45 -3.90 1.91 21.35
CA GLU A 45 -3.85 1.44 22.73
C GLU A 45 -2.46 0.92 23.11
N THR A 46 -1.77 0.25 22.18
CA THR A 46 -0.41 -0.28 22.43
C THR A 46 0.57 0.86 22.67
N CYS A 47 0.51 1.93 21.90
CA CYS A 47 1.33 3.11 22.12
C CYS A 47 0.94 3.86 23.39
N THR A 48 -0.36 4.06 23.65
CA THR A 48 -0.88 4.76 24.83
C THR A 48 -0.45 4.07 26.13
N LYS A 49 -0.47 2.72 26.17
CA LYS A 49 0.02 1.95 27.34
C LYS A 49 1.51 2.16 27.62
N GLN A 50 2.27 2.63 26.63
CA GLN A 50 3.69 2.98 26.79
C GLN A 50 3.89 4.47 27.07
N GLY A 51 2.81 5.24 27.26
CA GLY A 51 2.84 6.68 27.51
C GLY A 51 3.07 7.52 26.26
N TYR A 52 2.86 6.97 25.06
CA TYR A 52 3.05 7.72 23.81
C TYR A 52 1.70 8.28 23.30
N HIS A 53 1.74 9.53 22.84
CA HIS A 53 0.61 10.26 22.28
C HIS A 53 0.73 10.23 20.75
N VAL A 54 -0.02 9.33 20.11
CA VAL A 54 0.15 9.03 18.69
C VAL A 54 -1.13 9.20 17.89
N SER A 55 -0.97 9.35 16.58
CA SER A 55 -2.03 9.20 15.59
C SER A 55 -1.81 7.95 14.76
N VAL A 56 -2.91 7.34 14.29
CA VAL A 56 -2.92 6.10 13.51
C VAL A 56 -3.74 6.32 12.25
N HIS A 57 -3.21 5.86 11.10
CA HIS A 57 -3.96 5.72 9.86
C HIS A 57 -3.92 4.29 9.36
N VAL A 58 -5.08 3.77 8.96
CA VAL A 58 -5.21 2.51 8.22
C VAL A 58 -5.70 2.83 6.82
N LEU A 59 -4.94 2.44 5.83
CA LEU A 59 -5.23 2.64 4.41
C LEU A 59 -5.65 1.33 3.75
N GLY A 60 -6.57 1.43 2.83
CA GLY A 60 -7.00 0.32 1.99
C GLY A 60 -6.07 0.06 0.81
N ARG A 61 -6.56 -0.81 -0.07
CA ARG A 61 -5.80 -1.33 -1.20
C ARG A 61 -5.32 -0.26 -2.18
N ASN A 62 -6.11 0.78 -2.41
CA ASN A 62 -5.81 1.85 -3.35
C ASN A 62 -5.19 3.09 -2.66
N GLY A 63 -4.82 2.97 -1.39
CA GLY A 63 -4.25 4.07 -0.61
C GLY A 63 -5.30 5.00 0.00
N GLU A 64 -6.58 4.67 -0.13
CA GLU A 64 -7.68 5.38 0.50
C GLU A 64 -7.65 5.22 2.03
N VAL A 65 -8.05 6.26 2.75
CA VAL A 65 -8.14 6.22 4.21
C VAL A 65 -9.40 5.45 4.62
N LEU A 66 -9.21 4.31 5.29
CA LEU A 66 -10.30 3.55 5.90
C LEU A 66 -10.57 4.02 7.34
N VAL A 67 -9.51 4.28 8.10
CA VAL A 67 -9.59 4.76 9.48
C VAL A 67 -8.47 5.77 9.73
N ALA A 68 -8.82 6.87 10.39
CA ALA A 68 -7.89 7.86 10.90
C ALA A 68 -8.27 8.19 12.35
N VAL A 69 -7.34 8.03 13.27
CA VAL A 69 -7.55 8.31 14.70
C VAL A 69 -6.39 9.15 15.22
N ARG A 70 -6.73 10.24 15.89
CA ARG A 70 -5.78 11.01 16.69
C ARG A 70 -5.98 10.66 18.15
N GLY A 71 -4.94 10.14 18.81
CA GLY A 71 -4.97 9.91 20.26
C GLY A 71 -4.98 11.22 21.04
N ASP A 72 -5.38 11.12 22.30
CA ASP A 72 -5.40 12.26 23.21
C ASP A 72 -3.98 12.85 23.31
N ASP A 73 -3.90 14.16 23.29
CA ASP A 73 -2.66 14.95 23.36
C ASP A 73 -1.64 14.67 22.25
N ALA A 74 -1.97 13.88 21.23
CA ALA A 74 -1.07 13.67 20.09
C ALA A 74 -0.80 15.01 19.38
N PRO A 75 0.48 15.34 19.07
CA PRO A 75 0.82 16.58 18.39
C PRO A 75 0.15 16.73 17.01
N PRO A 76 -0.17 17.94 16.55
CA PRO A 76 -0.94 18.17 15.32
C PRO A 76 -0.36 17.50 14.07
N HIS A 77 0.97 17.49 13.91
CA HIS A 77 1.66 16.93 12.75
C HIS A 77 1.54 15.40 12.65
N THR A 78 1.20 14.71 13.74
CA THR A 78 1.17 13.25 13.77
C THR A 78 0.10 12.66 12.87
N MET A 79 -1.02 13.38 12.64
CA MET A 79 -2.06 12.95 11.71
C MET A 79 -1.52 12.86 10.28
N GLU A 80 -0.93 13.94 9.77
CA GLU A 80 -0.33 13.94 8.44
C GLU A 80 0.80 12.91 8.34
N ASN A 81 1.66 12.85 9.34
CA ASN A 81 2.84 12.00 9.31
C ASN A 81 2.47 10.51 9.32
N SER A 82 1.50 10.09 10.15
CA SER A 82 1.01 8.70 10.16
C SER A 82 0.39 8.29 8.83
N GLN A 83 -0.39 9.19 8.21
CA GLN A 83 -0.97 8.96 6.88
C GLN A 83 0.11 8.79 5.81
N ARG A 84 1.09 9.69 5.77
CA ARG A 84 2.18 9.65 4.79
C ARG A 84 3.07 8.42 4.96
N LYS A 85 3.36 8.02 6.19
CA LYS A 85 4.07 6.76 6.48
C LYS A 85 3.27 5.55 5.95
N ALA A 86 1.97 5.48 6.26
CA ALA A 86 1.09 4.41 5.76
C ALA A 86 1.03 4.40 4.23
N TYR A 87 0.89 5.57 3.60
CA TYR A 87 0.85 5.70 2.14
C TYR A 87 2.17 5.27 1.49
N THR A 88 3.31 5.60 2.10
CA THR A 88 4.63 5.11 1.67
C THR A 88 4.70 3.59 1.72
N ALA A 89 4.32 2.98 2.86
CA ALA A 89 4.35 1.53 3.01
C ALA A 89 3.39 0.83 2.01
N ARG A 90 2.21 1.42 1.76
CA ARG A 90 1.26 0.89 0.77
C ARG A 90 1.78 0.97 -0.66
N THR A 91 2.36 2.12 -1.02
CA THR A 91 2.86 2.40 -2.38
C THR A 91 4.03 1.50 -2.76
N PHE A 92 5.01 1.41 -1.89
CA PHE A 92 6.24 0.64 -2.16
C PHE A 92 6.15 -0.83 -1.69
N ARG A 93 5.07 -1.23 -0.99
CA ARG A 93 4.80 -2.60 -0.51
C ARG A 93 5.86 -3.15 0.45
N ILE A 94 6.54 -2.24 1.16
CA ILE A 94 7.59 -2.53 2.14
C ILE A 94 7.34 -1.72 3.42
N PRO A 95 7.96 -2.08 4.56
CA PRO A 95 8.00 -1.22 5.74
C PRO A 95 8.50 0.19 5.39
N SER A 96 7.88 1.23 5.96
CA SER A 96 8.29 2.62 5.68
C SER A 96 9.72 2.92 6.18
N GLY A 97 10.18 2.20 7.20
CA GLY A 97 11.57 2.27 7.66
C GLY A 97 12.57 1.70 6.64
N GLU A 98 12.21 0.64 5.93
CA GLU A 98 13.02 0.12 4.82
C GLU A 98 13.09 1.13 3.66
N PHE A 99 11.96 1.76 3.33
CA PHE A 99 11.97 2.84 2.34
C PHE A 99 12.87 4.01 2.77
N ALA A 100 12.79 4.43 4.04
CA ALA A 100 13.65 5.47 4.58
C ALA A 100 15.15 5.11 4.46
N GLN A 101 15.52 3.84 4.70
CA GLN A 101 16.89 3.37 4.53
C GLN A 101 17.31 3.42 3.05
N ARG A 102 16.44 2.99 2.11
CA ARG A 102 16.72 3.06 0.66
C ARG A 102 16.96 4.51 0.20
N VAL A 103 16.21 5.47 0.73
CA VAL A 103 16.40 6.90 0.45
C VAL A 103 17.74 7.40 0.99
N LYS A 104 18.11 6.97 2.19
CA LYS A 104 19.42 7.30 2.79
C LYS A 104 20.58 6.77 1.95
N ASP A 105 20.44 5.54 1.44
CA ASP A 105 21.48 4.89 0.63
C ASP A 105 21.53 5.46 -0.81
N ASN A 106 20.40 6.00 -1.31
CA ASN A 106 20.31 6.67 -2.61
C ASN A 106 19.56 8.01 -2.49
N PRO A 107 20.22 9.08 -2.05
CA PRO A 107 19.60 10.40 -1.82
C PRO A 107 19.04 11.07 -3.08
N THR A 108 19.42 10.58 -4.27
CA THR A 108 18.95 11.13 -5.57
C THR A 108 17.62 10.54 -6.02
N THR A 109 17.03 9.60 -5.27
CA THR A 109 15.74 9.03 -5.64
C THR A 109 14.64 10.09 -5.65
N GLY A 110 13.96 10.24 -6.78
CA GLY A 110 12.85 11.18 -6.94
C GLY A 110 11.59 10.80 -6.18
N ALA A 111 11.50 9.56 -5.67
CA ALA A 111 10.30 9.06 -5.02
C ALA A 111 9.89 9.87 -3.77
N VAL A 112 10.84 10.48 -3.07
CA VAL A 112 10.58 11.33 -1.88
C VAL A 112 9.84 12.63 -2.21
N HIS A 113 9.84 13.05 -3.47
CA HIS A 113 9.16 14.27 -3.94
C HIS A 113 7.73 14.01 -4.39
N LEU A 114 7.29 12.74 -4.42
CA LEU A 114 5.90 12.41 -4.73
C LEU A 114 4.99 12.83 -3.57
N SER A 115 3.82 13.35 -3.92
CA SER A 115 2.81 13.74 -2.93
C SER A 115 2.42 12.54 -2.05
N GLY A 116 2.36 12.74 -0.75
CA GLY A 116 2.00 11.70 0.22
C GLY A 116 3.14 10.76 0.61
N ILE A 117 4.30 10.81 -0.04
CA ILE A 117 5.46 9.97 0.33
C ILE A 117 6.31 10.66 1.40
N ILE A 118 6.83 9.85 2.32
CA ILE A 118 7.78 10.30 3.34
C ILE A 118 8.80 9.21 3.67
N ALA A 119 10.07 9.61 3.80
CA ALA A 119 11.14 8.72 4.24
C ALA A 119 11.23 8.70 5.77
N ALA A 120 10.27 8.04 6.42
CA ALA A 120 10.18 7.95 7.88
C ALA A 120 9.64 6.58 8.30
N GLN A 121 10.26 5.97 9.32
CA GLN A 121 9.85 4.69 9.89
C GLN A 121 8.56 4.83 10.72
N GLY A 122 7.74 3.77 10.79
CA GLY A 122 6.57 3.66 11.65
C GLY A 122 5.32 3.14 10.95
N ALA A 123 5.45 2.63 9.72
CA ALA A 123 4.33 2.01 9.00
C ALA A 123 4.72 0.68 8.38
N LEU A 124 3.74 -0.23 8.34
CA LEU A 124 3.86 -1.56 7.75
C LEU A 124 2.76 -1.82 6.71
N PRO A 125 3.06 -2.52 5.62
CA PRO A 125 2.04 -3.03 4.71
C PRO A 125 1.23 -4.15 5.38
N ILE A 126 -0.07 -4.20 5.10
CA ILE A 126 -0.97 -5.29 5.49
C ILE A 126 -1.03 -6.26 4.33
N LYS A 127 -0.72 -7.55 4.60
CA LYS A 127 -0.57 -8.57 3.56
C LYS A 127 -1.47 -9.77 3.81
N VAL A 128 -1.91 -10.39 2.71
CA VAL A 128 -2.49 -11.74 2.66
C VAL A 128 -1.63 -12.56 1.70
N GLY A 129 -0.82 -13.47 2.22
CA GLY A 129 0.27 -14.06 1.44
C GLY A 129 1.24 -12.98 0.95
N ASP A 130 1.51 -12.95 -0.35
CA ASP A 130 2.38 -11.93 -0.98
C ASP A 130 1.61 -10.67 -1.41
N GLU A 131 0.28 -10.68 -1.32
CA GLU A 131 -0.56 -9.58 -1.77
C GLU A 131 -0.68 -8.51 -0.69
N VAL A 132 -0.30 -7.26 -1.02
CA VAL A 132 -0.52 -6.10 -0.15
C VAL A 132 -1.92 -5.55 -0.37
N ILE A 133 -2.77 -5.64 0.65
CA ILE A 133 -4.18 -5.22 0.63
C ILE A 133 -4.44 -3.91 1.38
N GLY A 134 -3.42 -3.33 1.98
CA GLY A 134 -3.51 -2.09 2.73
C GLY A 134 -2.20 -1.76 3.42
N ALA A 135 -2.22 -0.75 4.28
CA ALA A 135 -1.12 -0.42 5.18
C ALA A 135 -1.63 0.27 6.44
N VAL A 136 -0.86 0.22 7.50
CA VAL A 136 -1.11 0.99 8.71
C VAL A 136 0.14 1.77 9.10
N GLY A 137 -0.04 3.02 9.56
CA GLY A 137 1.02 3.90 9.99
C GLY A 137 0.69 4.57 11.30
N VAL A 138 1.70 4.67 12.15
CA VAL A 138 1.66 5.34 13.45
C VAL A 138 2.67 6.47 13.46
N SER A 139 2.35 7.55 14.17
CA SER A 139 3.26 8.67 14.39
C SER A 139 2.99 9.33 15.73
N GLY A 140 4.06 9.64 16.46
CA GLY A 140 4.01 10.37 17.73
C GLY A 140 4.86 9.76 18.85
N ALA A 141 5.30 8.51 18.73
CA ALA A 141 6.27 7.95 19.65
C ALA A 141 7.66 8.59 19.46
N PRO A 142 8.54 8.54 20.48
CA PRO A 142 9.85 9.17 20.42
C PRO A 142 10.89 8.39 19.57
N GLY A 143 10.43 7.79 18.46
CA GLY A 143 11.25 7.04 17.52
C GLY A 143 10.38 6.22 16.58
N GLY A 144 10.78 6.15 15.30
CA GLY A 144 10.01 5.42 14.29
C GLY A 144 9.89 3.92 14.55
N GLU A 145 10.87 3.32 15.22
CA GLU A 145 10.86 1.94 15.67
C GLU A 145 9.75 1.65 16.70
N LYS A 146 9.44 2.64 17.55
CA LYS A 146 8.36 2.54 18.55
C LYS A 146 7.00 2.70 17.88
N ASP A 147 6.87 3.64 16.94
CA ASP A 147 5.69 3.74 16.08
C ASP A 147 5.43 2.42 15.35
N GLU A 148 6.49 1.81 14.78
CA GLU A 148 6.39 0.56 14.03
C GLU A 148 6.01 -0.63 14.94
N ALA A 149 6.48 -0.67 16.17
CA ALA A 149 6.08 -1.69 17.14
C ALA A 149 4.57 -1.63 17.43
N CYS A 150 4.00 -0.42 17.60
CA CYS A 150 2.56 -0.24 17.77
C CYS A 150 1.79 -0.63 16.49
N THR A 151 2.32 -0.26 15.34
CA THR A 151 1.79 -0.65 14.03
C THR A 151 1.71 -2.17 13.90
N LYS A 152 2.80 -2.86 14.25
CA LYS A 152 2.87 -4.33 14.24
C LYS A 152 1.83 -4.96 15.16
N ALA A 153 1.67 -4.46 16.36
CA ALA A 153 0.69 -4.97 17.31
C ALA A 153 -0.74 -4.88 16.75
N GLY A 154 -1.07 -3.81 16.03
CA GLY A 154 -2.35 -3.67 15.34
C GLY A 154 -2.57 -4.74 14.28
N ILE A 155 -1.59 -5.02 13.43
CA ILE A 155 -1.67 -6.06 12.39
C ILE A 155 -1.75 -7.45 13.02
N ASP A 156 -0.91 -7.73 14.02
CA ASP A 156 -0.86 -9.03 14.70
C ASP A 156 -2.22 -9.39 15.32
N LYS A 157 -3.00 -8.40 15.78
CA LYS A 157 -4.34 -8.60 16.37
C LYS A 157 -5.32 -9.27 15.41
N VAL A 158 -5.15 -9.08 14.12
CA VAL A 158 -6.02 -9.63 13.07
C VAL A 158 -5.32 -10.67 12.19
N ALA A 159 -4.11 -11.09 12.55
CA ALA A 159 -3.26 -11.98 11.74
C ALA A 159 -3.95 -13.28 11.31
N ASP A 160 -4.78 -13.86 12.18
CA ASP A 160 -5.52 -15.09 11.87
C ASP A 160 -6.57 -14.92 10.77
N GLN A 161 -6.99 -13.69 10.48
CA GLN A 161 -7.96 -13.33 9.47
C GLN A 161 -7.28 -12.91 8.14
N LEU A 162 -5.95 -12.76 8.13
CA LEU A 162 -5.14 -12.36 6.97
C LEU A 162 -4.53 -13.59 6.25
N LYS A 163 -5.34 -14.63 6.01
CA LYS A 163 -4.93 -15.91 5.40
C LYS A 163 -5.51 -16.09 4.02
#